data_42c0f5565ac7cdef3b17f9ffd52fb7fe
#
_entry.id   42c0f5565ac7cdef3b17f9ffd52fb7fe
#
_cell.length_a   1.000
_cell.length_b   1.000
_cell.length_c   1.000
_cell.angle_alpha   90.00
_cell.angle_beta   90.00
_cell.angle_gamma   90.00
#
_symmetry.space_group_name_H-M   'P 1'
#
loop_
_entity.id
_entity.type
_entity.pdbx_description
1 polymer ?
#
loop_
_entity_poly.entity_id
_entity_poly.type
_entity_poly.pdbx_seq_one_letter_code
_entity_poly.pdbx_strand_id
1 'polypeptide(L)'
;MYEQGGIPVGCGIDYGSSNSAVALAYPDRVEVVDDAAGEALAPSTLYLHRDGRRVAGTRASELFFRSGHERTICGRCSLAEYGVSDCRQFRRAGSCNDSRLLWSVKRDLANLGFAGTNSWAKDFPVTELVAVTLTHLRRRAERACGEEVTRVVLGHPVVFAGAGGDPASAANVTGRRRLREAAAMAGFEEVELCPEPEAAGLAGDQAPGTVLLADFGAGTYDVAVLHRSPAGLTVEALDGVDVGGSRFDEVLFETVIAPELGLHELPSWLLNELKSLSGVMLLMADPDLRSLLERLGGPASRAVAAILFSGHAYQFYKAVEAAKIELSSRETAELVAEVPGLSLRATVSRTHFETAVRPELDTIDAVTRRALAAAGRRTEDVDVVAVTGGSSQIPAFQRLLRALCPSAELRREAAFTSVVRGLGTRARTIWSTRDALTG
;
A
#
# COMPACT_ATOMS: atom_id res chain seq x y z
N MET A 1 -31.72 0.14 0.13
CA MET A 1 -32.42 -1.12 -0.18
C MET A 1 -31.71 -1.71 -1.38
N TYR A 2 -30.85 -2.70 -1.15
CA TYR A 2 -30.22 -3.44 -2.27
C TYR A 2 -31.35 -4.27 -2.90
N GLU A 3 -31.57 -4.11 -4.20
CA GLU A 3 -32.43 -5.01 -4.96
C GLU A 3 -31.90 -6.44 -4.77
N GLN A 4 -32.80 -7.43 -4.68
CA GLN A 4 -32.46 -8.84 -4.53
C GLN A 4 -31.60 -9.28 -5.72
N GLY A 5 -30.31 -9.05 -5.62
CA GLY A 5 -29.34 -9.46 -6.63
C GLY A 5 -28.87 -10.86 -6.29
N GLY A 6 -28.87 -11.75 -7.30
CA GLY A 6 -28.54 -13.16 -7.20
C GLY A 6 -27.25 -13.47 -6.43
N ILE A 7 -26.94 -14.75 -6.28
CA ILE A 7 -25.74 -15.23 -5.56
C ILE A 7 -24.50 -14.81 -6.34
N PRO A 8 -23.50 -14.16 -5.71
CA PRO A 8 -22.26 -13.81 -6.38
C PRO A 8 -21.46 -15.09 -6.72
N VAL A 9 -20.86 -15.12 -7.90
CA VAL A 9 -19.98 -16.25 -8.32
C VAL A 9 -18.60 -16.18 -7.68
N GLY A 10 -18.24 -15.03 -7.07
CA GLY A 10 -16.98 -14.79 -6.38
C GLY A 10 -16.75 -13.30 -6.13
N CYS A 11 -15.53 -12.92 -5.78
CA CYS A 11 -15.17 -11.52 -5.60
C CYS A 11 -13.80 -11.18 -6.21
N GLY A 12 -13.56 -9.90 -6.47
CA GLY A 12 -12.24 -9.33 -6.72
C GLY A 12 -11.78 -8.53 -5.50
N ILE A 13 -10.54 -8.70 -5.09
CA ILE A 13 -9.95 -7.90 -4.00
C ILE A 13 -8.68 -7.22 -4.49
N ASP A 14 -8.67 -5.90 -4.42
CA ASP A 14 -7.45 -5.08 -4.49
C ASP A 14 -6.92 -4.88 -3.08
N TYR A 15 -5.84 -5.58 -2.74
CA TYR A 15 -5.13 -5.41 -1.48
C TYR A 15 -3.96 -4.47 -1.69
N GLY A 16 -4.19 -3.17 -1.56
CA GLY A 16 -3.18 -2.12 -1.76
C GLY A 16 -2.29 -1.89 -0.53
N SER A 17 -1.17 -1.19 -0.73
CA SER A 17 -0.25 -0.80 0.37
C SER A 17 -0.87 0.21 1.33
N SER A 18 -1.67 1.15 0.83
CA SER A 18 -2.32 2.19 1.64
C SER A 18 -3.80 1.94 1.82
N ASN A 19 -4.50 1.55 0.77
CA ASN A 19 -5.93 1.31 0.77
C ASN A 19 -6.24 -0.01 0.06
N SER A 20 -7.32 -0.65 0.45
CA SER A 20 -7.82 -1.91 -0.13
C SER A 20 -9.30 -1.77 -0.46
N ALA A 21 -9.73 -2.53 -1.45
CA ALA A 21 -11.13 -2.55 -1.90
C ALA A 21 -11.58 -3.97 -2.25
N VAL A 22 -12.90 -4.19 -2.26
CA VAL A 22 -13.50 -5.47 -2.69
C VAL A 22 -14.67 -5.19 -3.63
N ALA A 23 -14.80 -6.02 -4.66
CA ALA A 23 -15.95 -6.02 -5.57
C ALA A 23 -16.57 -7.41 -5.63
N LEU A 24 -17.89 -7.48 -5.58
CA LEU A 24 -18.67 -8.70 -5.80
C LEU A 24 -18.84 -8.92 -7.30
N ALA A 25 -18.64 -10.16 -7.73
CA ALA A 25 -18.85 -10.60 -9.10
C ALA A 25 -20.14 -11.42 -9.18
N TYR A 26 -21.13 -10.91 -9.87
CA TYR A 26 -22.36 -11.61 -10.21
C TYR A 26 -22.28 -12.12 -11.65
N PRO A 27 -23.13 -13.05 -12.09
CA PRO A 27 -23.11 -13.53 -13.48
C PRO A 27 -23.26 -12.43 -14.53
N ASP A 28 -24.00 -11.37 -14.22
CA ASP A 28 -24.37 -10.27 -15.12
C ASP A 28 -23.64 -8.96 -14.86
N ARG A 29 -23.09 -8.74 -13.64
CA ARG A 29 -22.49 -7.47 -13.25
C ARG A 29 -21.38 -7.61 -12.22
N VAL A 30 -20.66 -6.50 -12.00
CA VAL A 30 -19.65 -6.34 -10.93
C VAL A 30 -20.03 -5.13 -10.09
N GLU A 31 -20.07 -5.30 -8.77
CA GLU A 31 -20.39 -4.25 -7.81
C GLU A 31 -19.21 -4.02 -6.86
N VAL A 32 -18.70 -2.80 -6.82
CA VAL A 32 -17.74 -2.40 -5.78
C VAL A 32 -18.50 -2.24 -4.48
N VAL A 33 -18.00 -2.85 -3.42
CA VAL A 33 -18.69 -2.85 -2.12
C VAL A 33 -18.23 -1.65 -1.30
N ASP A 34 -19.16 -0.78 -0.95
CA ASP A 34 -18.92 0.33 -0.04
C ASP A 34 -19.02 -0.11 1.43
N ASP A 35 -18.41 0.62 2.34
CA ASP A 35 -18.60 0.42 3.77
C ASP A 35 -19.89 1.14 4.26
N ALA A 36 -20.13 1.08 5.58
CA ALA A 36 -21.31 1.71 6.18
C ALA A 36 -21.32 3.26 6.08
N ALA A 37 -20.19 3.87 5.74
CA ALA A 37 -20.04 5.31 5.50
C ALA A 37 -20.16 5.66 4.01
N GLY A 38 -20.33 4.68 3.12
CA GLY A 38 -20.38 4.87 1.67
C GLY A 38 -18.98 4.96 1.03
N GLU A 39 -17.95 4.48 1.72
CA GLU A 39 -16.57 4.53 1.22
C GLU A 39 -16.17 3.19 0.59
N ALA A 40 -15.78 3.21 -0.68
CA ALA A 40 -15.30 2.04 -1.40
C ALA A 40 -13.94 1.55 -0.86
N LEU A 41 -13.09 2.47 -0.43
CA LEU A 41 -11.75 2.19 0.05
C LEU A 41 -11.70 1.98 1.56
N ALA A 42 -10.99 0.94 1.99
CA ALA A 42 -10.62 0.74 3.38
C ALA A 42 -9.11 0.94 3.55
N PRO A 43 -8.63 1.68 4.57
CA PRO A 43 -7.20 1.75 4.85
C PRO A 43 -6.62 0.35 5.08
N SER A 44 -5.45 0.07 4.50
CA SER A 44 -4.72 -1.19 4.69
C SER A 44 -3.95 -1.19 6.02
N THR A 45 -4.64 -0.75 7.07
CA THR A 45 -4.12 -0.67 8.45
C THR A 45 -4.58 -1.87 9.26
N LEU A 46 -3.71 -2.33 10.16
CA LEU A 46 -3.97 -3.45 11.04
C LEU A 46 -3.64 -3.08 12.49
N TYR A 47 -4.63 -3.20 13.36
CA TYR A 47 -4.48 -3.06 14.81
C TYR A 47 -4.29 -4.44 15.44
N LEU A 48 -3.22 -4.58 16.19
CA LEU A 48 -2.94 -5.74 17.02
C LEU A 48 -3.02 -5.32 18.49
N HIS A 49 -3.64 -6.13 19.32
CA HIS A 49 -3.67 -5.92 20.74
C HIS A 49 -3.17 -7.16 21.48
N ARG A 50 -2.57 -6.93 22.64
CA ARG A 50 -1.98 -7.97 23.49
C ARG A 50 -2.95 -9.07 23.89
N ASP A 51 -4.25 -8.75 24.07
CA ASP A 51 -5.31 -9.71 24.37
C ASP A 51 -5.67 -10.64 23.20
N GLY A 52 -5.04 -10.47 22.03
CA GLY A 52 -5.27 -11.27 20.84
C GLY A 52 -6.24 -10.64 19.85
N ARG A 53 -6.82 -9.46 20.15
CA ARG A 53 -7.67 -8.73 19.17
C ARG A 53 -6.85 -8.33 17.96
N ARG A 54 -7.44 -8.51 16.78
CA ARG A 54 -6.91 -8.13 15.47
C ARG A 54 -8.01 -7.46 14.69
N VAL A 55 -7.77 -6.22 14.25
CA VAL A 55 -8.77 -5.41 13.54
C VAL A 55 -8.10 -4.73 12.36
N ALA A 56 -8.75 -4.81 11.19
CA ALA A 56 -8.27 -4.13 9.97
C ALA A 56 -9.19 -2.96 9.58
N GLY A 57 -8.68 -2.11 8.67
CA GLY A 57 -9.40 -0.99 8.10
C GLY A 57 -9.50 0.22 9.02
N THR A 58 -10.44 1.13 8.75
CA THR A 58 -10.64 2.40 9.47
C THR A 58 -10.69 2.21 10.98
N ARG A 59 -11.36 1.15 11.43
CA ARG A 59 -11.48 0.85 12.86
C ARG A 59 -10.14 0.52 13.54
N ALA A 60 -9.16 0.01 12.79
CA ALA A 60 -7.83 -0.26 13.33
C ALA A 60 -7.15 1.02 13.81
N SER A 61 -7.17 2.06 12.99
CA SER A 61 -6.64 3.39 13.31
C SER A 61 -7.41 4.02 14.47
N GLU A 62 -8.75 3.97 14.44
CA GLU A 62 -9.59 4.51 15.51
C GLU A 62 -9.27 3.87 16.87
N LEU A 63 -9.18 2.55 16.93
CA LEU A 63 -8.86 1.83 18.16
C LEU A 63 -7.49 2.21 18.68
N PHE A 64 -6.49 2.29 17.81
CA PHE A 64 -5.14 2.64 18.20
C PHE A 64 -5.06 4.06 18.78
N PHE A 65 -5.72 5.05 18.15
CA PHE A 65 -5.69 6.43 18.62
C PHE A 65 -6.58 6.68 19.82
N ARG A 66 -7.72 5.96 19.95
CA ARG A 66 -8.59 6.07 21.13
C ARG A 66 -8.02 5.41 22.38
N SER A 67 -7.24 4.35 22.25
CA SER A 67 -6.64 3.66 23.38
C SER A 67 -5.59 4.49 24.12
N GLY A 68 -5.30 5.71 23.59
CA GLY A 68 -4.42 6.71 24.18
C GLY A 68 -3.23 6.03 24.79
N HIS A 69 -2.30 5.52 24.02
CA HIS A 69 -1.03 4.88 24.45
C HIS A 69 -0.97 4.55 25.94
N GLU A 70 -2.00 3.85 26.47
CA GLU A 70 -2.00 3.39 27.84
C GLU A 70 -0.79 2.49 28.01
N ARG A 71 0.23 3.06 28.63
CA ARG A 71 1.43 2.36 29.01
C ARG A 71 1.08 1.56 30.25
N THR A 72 0.72 0.32 30.07
CA THR A 72 0.43 -0.55 31.21
C THR A 72 1.76 -0.96 31.84
N ILE A 73 1.86 -0.87 33.17
CA ILE A 73 2.96 -1.49 33.91
C ILE A 73 2.88 -2.98 33.64
N CYS A 74 3.86 -3.52 32.91
CA CYS A 74 3.86 -4.89 32.42
C CYS A 74 4.20 -5.88 33.55
N GLY A 75 3.36 -5.96 34.58
CA GLY A 75 3.52 -6.97 35.63
C GLY A 75 3.30 -8.41 35.18
N ARG A 76 2.77 -8.62 33.94
CA ARG A 76 2.49 -9.95 33.38
C ARG A 76 2.74 -9.91 31.85
N CYS A 77 3.94 -9.61 31.43
CA CYS A 77 4.31 -9.83 30.05
C CYS A 77 4.31 -11.35 29.78
N SER A 78 3.75 -11.78 28.63
CA SER A 78 3.84 -13.17 28.18
C SER A 78 5.27 -13.72 28.12
N LEU A 79 6.27 -12.85 28.08
CA LEU A 79 7.68 -13.22 28.25
C LEU A 79 7.99 -13.79 29.65
N ALA A 80 7.33 -13.27 30.70
CA ALA A 80 7.48 -13.82 32.05
C ALA A 80 6.83 -15.21 32.20
N GLU A 81 5.74 -15.45 31.46
CA GLU A 81 5.07 -16.76 31.44
C GLU A 81 5.92 -17.83 30.73
N TYR A 82 6.83 -17.43 29.82
CA TYR A 82 7.79 -18.31 29.15
C TYR A 82 9.15 -18.38 29.85
N GLY A 83 9.27 -17.89 31.09
CA GLY A 83 10.51 -17.93 31.86
C GLY A 83 11.57 -16.93 31.40
N VAL A 84 11.24 -16.00 30.48
CA VAL A 84 12.13 -14.93 30.07
C VAL A 84 11.98 -13.79 31.07
N SER A 85 12.79 -13.82 32.13
CA SER A 85 12.81 -12.81 33.21
C SER A 85 13.26 -11.41 32.75
N ASP A 86 13.59 -11.22 31.45
CA ASP A 86 14.32 -10.10 30.93
C ASP A 86 13.66 -9.40 29.75
N CYS A 87 12.43 -8.86 29.94
CA CYS A 87 11.85 -7.93 28.99
C CYS A 87 12.65 -6.61 28.99
N ARG A 88 13.50 -6.40 27.95
CA ARG A 88 14.31 -5.20 27.83
C ARG A 88 13.47 -3.91 27.76
N GLN A 89 12.28 -3.96 27.15
CA GLN A 89 11.35 -2.82 27.13
C GLN A 89 10.83 -2.47 28.52
N PHE A 90 10.51 -3.47 29.34
CA PHE A 90 10.07 -3.24 30.71
C PHE A 90 11.17 -2.65 31.59
N ARG A 91 12.41 -3.19 31.52
CA ARG A 91 13.52 -2.68 32.33
C ARG A 91 13.86 -1.22 32.07
N ARG A 92 13.63 -0.71 30.84
CA ARG A 92 13.99 0.65 30.48
C ARG A 92 12.86 1.65 30.58
N ALA A 93 11.63 1.26 30.30
CA ALA A 93 10.47 2.17 30.26
C ALA A 93 9.48 1.97 31.40
N GLY A 94 9.61 0.88 32.20
CA GLY A 94 8.65 0.51 33.24
C GLY A 94 7.26 0.13 32.70
N SER A 95 7.10 0.09 31.37
CA SER A 95 5.80 -0.10 30.71
C SER A 95 5.98 -0.61 29.29
N CYS A 96 4.96 -1.25 28.73
CA CYS A 96 4.91 -1.59 27.31
C CYS A 96 3.56 -1.22 26.72
N ASN A 97 3.52 -0.98 25.42
CA ASN A 97 2.27 -0.73 24.71
C ASN A 97 1.48 -2.03 24.57
N ASP A 98 0.20 -2.00 24.94
CA ASP A 98 -0.71 -3.14 24.78
C ASP A 98 -1.22 -3.30 23.36
N SER A 99 -0.93 -2.35 22.47
CA SER A 99 -1.38 -2.38 21.09
C SER A 99 -0.30 -1.91 20.11
N ARG A 100 -0.44 -2.35 18.88
CA ARG A 100 0.38 -1.92 17.72
C ARG A 100 -0.52 -1.60 16.55
N LEU A 101 -0.16 -0.57 15.80
CA LEU A 101 -0.73 -0.27 14.50
C LEU A 101 0.31 -0.61 13.43
N LEU A 102 -0.08 -1.45 12.49
CA LEU A 102 0.73 -1.79 11.31
C LEU A 102 0.01 -1.28 10.07
N TRP A 103 0.77 -0.83 9.09
CA TRP A 103 0.26 -0.49 7.76
C TRP A 103 1.27 -0.88 6.70
N SER A 104 0.82 -0.85 5.45
CA SER A 104 1.66 -1.21 4.29
C SER A 104 2.30 -2.60 4.40
N VAL A 105 1.70 -3.54 5.13
CA VAL A 105 2.21 -4.92 5.30
C VAL A 105 2.35 -5.64 3.95
N LYS A 106 1.63 -5.20 2.91
CA LYS A 106 1.80 -5.68 1.53
C LYS A 106 3.25 -5.58 1.05
N ARG A 107 3.98 -4.53 1.44
CA ARG A 107 5.38 -4.32 1.04
C ARG A 107 6.32 -5.41 1.57
N ASP A 108 5.96 -6.05 2.68
CA ASP A 108 6.77 -7.09 3.31
C ASP A 108 6.54 -8.49 2.73
N LEU A 109 5.53 -8.65 1.86
CA LEU A 109 5.21 -9.96 1.27
C LEU A 109 6.38 -10.56 0.48
N ALA A 110 7.14 -9.74 -0.24
CA ALA A 110 8.28 -10.18 -1.04
C ALA A 110 9.62 -10.09 -0.29
N ASN A 111 9.65 -9.54 0.92
CA ASN A 111 10.87 -9.43 1.70
C ASN A 111 11.31 -10.81 2.22
N LEU A 112 12.37 -11.36 1.63
CA LEU A 112 12.90 -12.68 1.99
C LEU A 112 13.49 -12.70 3.40
N GLY A 113 13.99 -11.56 3.90
CA GLY A 113 14.55 -11.41 5.25
C GLY A 113 13.49 -11.15 6.32
N PHE A 114 12.22 -10.93 5.94
CA PHE A 114 11.13 -10.65 6.86
C PHE A 114 10.10 -11.77 6.84
N ALA A 115 10.09 -12.59 7.87
CA ALA A 115 9.10 -13.65 8.03
C ALA A 115 7.82 -13.16 8.72
N GLY A 116 7.92 -12.08 9.50
CA GLY A 116 6.84 -11.52 10.31
C GLY A 116 7.38 -10.63 11.42
N THR A 117 6.53 -10.23 12.35
CA THR A 117 6.89 -9.40 13.50
C THR A 117 6.67 -10.16 14.80
N ASN A 118 7.53 -9.94 15.79
CA ASN A 118 7.32 -10.45 17.16
C ASN A 118 6.76 -9.33 18.04
N SER A 119 5.73 -9.62 18.80
CA SER A 119 5.16 -8.72 19.79
C SER A 119 4.58 -9.53 20.95
N TRP A 120 4.86 -9.11 22.17
CA TRP A 120 4.38 -9.77 23.40
C TRP A 120 4.74 -11.27 23.44
N ALA A 121 5.96 -11.63 23.01
CA ALA A 121 6.47 -12.99 22.86
C ALA A 121 5.64 -13.88 21.90
N LYS A 122 4.86 -13.30 21.01
CA LYS A 122 4.15 -14.01 19.95
C LYS A 122 4.70 -13.59 18.60
N ASP A 123 4.88 -14.58 17.74
CA ASP A 123 5.23 -14.35 16.34
C ASP A 123 3.95 -14.14 15.54
N PHE A 124 3.98 -13.14 14.68
CA PHE A 124 2.94 -12.81 13.71
C PHE A 124 3.53 -12.94 12.32
N PRO A 125 3.39 -14.09 11.66
CA PRO A 125 3.86 -14.26 10.29
C PRO A 125 3.22 -13.23 9.35
N VAL A 126 3.95 -12.77 8.34
CA VAL A 126 3.43 -11.78 7.39
C VAL A 126 2.17 -12.26 6.68
N THR A 127 2.07 -13.57 6.42
CA THR A 127 0.86 -14.19 5.83
C THR A 127 -0.36 -14.07 6.76
N GLU A 128 -0.16 -14.25 8.06
CA GLU A 128 -1.22 -14.08 9.05
C GLU A 128 -1.67 -12.63 9.18
N LEU A 129 -0.73 -11.68 9.15
CA LEU A 129 -1.06 -10.25 9.17
C LEU A 129 -1.89 -9.85 7.95
N VAL A 130 -1.50 -10.29 6.75
CA VAL A 130 -2.25 -10.05 5.51
C VAL A 130 -3.62 -10.72 5.56
N ALA A 131 -3.71 -11.95 6.07
CA ALA A 131 -4.96 -12.69 6.20
C ALA A 131 -6.01 -11.94 7.03
N VAL A 132 -5.61 -11.18 8.06
CA VAL A 132 -6.56 -10.36 8.84
C VAL A 132 -7.24 -9.31 7.96
N THR A 133 -6.48 -8.63 7.08
CA THR A 133 -7.05 -7.64 6.16
C THR A 133 -7.94 -8.31 5.11
N LEU A 134 -7.50 -9.42 4.54
CA LEU A 134 -8.30 -10.18 3.56
C LEU A 134 -9.61 -10.72 4.20
N THR A 135 -9.55 -11.19 5.45
CA THR A 135 -10.75 -11.59 6.21
C THR A 135 -11.72 -10.41 6.41
N HIS A 136 -11.18 -9.22 6.70
CA HIS A 136 -12.00 -8.02 6.84
C HIS A 136 -12.73 -7.68 5.54
N LEU A 137 -12.05 -7.75 4.39
CA LEU A 137 -12.62 -7.48 3.07
C LEU A 137 -13.63 -8.57 2.65
N ARG A 138 -13.31 -9.86 2.91
CA ARG A 138 -14.25 -10.97 2.69
C ARG A 138 -15.55 -10.75 3.46
N ARG A 139 -15.46 -10.47 4.76
CA ARG A 139 -16.63 -10.20 5.61
C ARG A 139 -17.40 -8.96 5.18
N ARG A 140 -16.72 -7.96 4.58
CA ARG A 140 -17.38 -6.80 4.00
C ARG A 140 -18.21 -7.20 2.79
N ALA A 141 -17.68 -8.04 1.90
CA ALA A 141 -18.38 -8.60 0.76
C ALA A 141 -19.59 -9.45 1.20
N GLU A 142 -19.39 -10.37 2.14
CA GLU A 142 -20.44 -11.24 2.70
C GLU A 142 -21.57 -10.45 3.33
N ARG A 143 -21.26 -9.35 4.07
CA ARG A 143 -22.32 -8.49 4.63
C ARG A 143 -23.12 -7.74 3.57
N ALA A 144 -22.52 -7.44 2.43
CA ALA A 144 -23.20 -6.73 1.35
C ALA A 144 -24.14 -7.65 0.56
N CYS A 145 -23.73 -8.91 0.31
CA CYS A 145 -24.57 -9.85 -0.45
C CYS A 145 -25.43 -10.78 0.43
N GLY A 146 -25.11 -10.93 1.72
CA GLY A 146 -25.78 -11.88 2.62
C GLY A 146 -25.37 -13.34 2.45
N GLU A 147 -24.41 -13.63 1.58
CA GLU A 147 -23.94 -14.96 1.24
C GLU A 147 -22.46 -15.16 1.60
N GLU A 148 -22.04 -16.42 1.78
CA GLU A 148 -20.64 -16.75 1.97
C GLU A 148 -19.84 -16.56 0.67
N VAL A 149 -18.64 -15.96 0.76
CA VAL A 149 -17.77 -15.68 -0.38
C VAL A 149 -16.47 -16.48 -0.23
N THR A 150 -16.36 -17.59 -0.96
CA THR A 150 -15.22 -18.52 -0.90
C THR A 150 -14.27 -18.42 -2.10
N ARG A 151 -14.65 -17.68 -3.15
CA ARG A 151 -13.90 -17.52 -4.39
C ARG A 151 -13.38 -16.11 -4.56
N VAL A 152 -12.06 -15.94 -4.81
CA VAL A 152 -11.44 -14.62 -4.94
C VAL A 152 -10.41 -14.53 -6.06
N VAL A 153 -10.47 -13.45 -6.84
CA VAL A 153 -9.36 -12.96 -7.65
C VAL A 153 -8.65 -11.86 -6.87
N LEU A 154 -7.38 -12.09 -6.54
CA LEU A 154 -6.56 -11.11 -5.81
C LEU A 154 -5.63 -10.36 -6.75
N GLY A 155 -5.63 -9.03 -6.65
CA GLY A 155 -4.65 -8.16 -7.27
C GLY A 155 -3.27 -8.33 -6.67
N HIS A 156 -2.24 -8.29 -7.52
CA HIS A 156 -0.86 -8.17 -7.09
C HIS A 156 -0.08 -7.25 -8.03
N PRO A 157 0.94 -6.53 -7.55
CA PRO A 157 1.80 -5.74 -8.43
C PRO A 157 2.61 -6.66 -9.36
N VAL A 158 3.07 -6.14 -10.49
CA VAL A 158 4.00 -6.88 -11.37
C VAL A 158 5.29 -7.17 -10.62
N VAL A 159 5.77 -6.15 -9.88
CA VAL A 159 6.95 -6.23 -9.01
C VAL A 159 6.57 -5.77 -7.61
N PHE A 160 6.71 -6.63 -6.61
CA PHE A 160 6.50 -6.22 -5.21
C PHE A 160 7.58 -5.26 -4.75
N ALA A 161 7.23 -4.34 -3.87
CA ALA A 161 8.18 -3.42 -3.25
C ALA A 161 9.37 -4.18 -2.60
N GLY A 162 10.59 -3.72 -2.85
CA GLY A 162 11.82 -4.34 -2.36
C GLY A 162 12.23 -5.65 -3.05
N ALA A 163 11.50 -6.10 -4.07
CA ALA A 163 11.78 -7.37 -4.75
C ALA A 163 12.75 -7.25 -5.94
N GLY A 164 13.19 -6.03 -6.29
CA GLY A 164 13.94 -5.76 -7.51
C GLY A 164 13.07 -5.81 -8.77
N GLY A 165 13.58 -5.35 -9.90
CA GLY A 165 12.83 -5.15 -11.14
C GLY A 165 12.50 -6.41 -11.95
N ASP A 166 12.85 -7.62 -11.48
CA ASP A 166 12.53 -8.87 -12.18
C ASP A 166 11.28 -9.54 -11.62
N PRO A 167 10.16 -9.60 -12.38
CA PRO A 167 8.93 -10.28 -11.96
C PRO A 167 9.11 -11.78 -11.63
N ALA A 168 10.15 -12.43 -12.18
CA ALA A 168 10.46 -13.84 -11.95
C ALA A 168 11.42 -14.06 -10.76
N SER A 169 11.88 -13.00 -10.11
CA SER A 169 12.78 -13.10 -8.95
C SER A 169 12.19 -13.95 -7.83
N ALA A 170 13.06 -14.58 -7.02
CA ALA A 170 12.64 -15.37 -5.86
C ALA A 170 11.78 -14.56 -4.88
N ALA A 171 12.04 -13.26 -4.76
CA ALA A 171 11.27 -12.34 -3.92
C ALA A 171 9.84 -12.18 -4.45
N ASN A 172 9.65 -11.91 -5.75
CA ASN A 172 8.33 -11.77 -6.37
C ASN A 172 7.54 -13.10 -6.34
N VAL A 173 8.20 -14.23 -6.58
CA VAL A 173 7.58 -15.57 -6.44
C VAL A 173 7.12 -15.78 -5.00
N THR A 174 7.95 -15.44 -4.02
CA THR A 174 7.60 -15.53 -2.59
C THR A 174 6.41 -14.63 -2.24
N GLY A 175 6.39 -13.39 -2.74
CA GLY A 175 5.29 -12.45 -2.51
C GLY A 175 3.95 -13.01 -2.98
N ARG A 176 3.91 -13.53 -4.21
CA ARG A 176 2.69 -14.17 -4.76
C ARG A 176 2.27 -15.42 -3.97
N ARG A 177 3.23 -16.27 -3.58
CA ARG A 177 2.95 -17.44 -2.74
C ARG A 177 2.36 -17.04 -1.40
N ARG A 178 2.99 -16.11 -0.68
CA ARG A 178 2.52 -15.62 0.62
C ARG A 178 1.14 -14.96 0.53
N LEU A 179 0.85 -14.24 -0.56
CA LEU A 179 -0.46 -13.64 -0.79
C LEU A 179 -1.54 -14.73 -0.95
N ARG A 180 -1.25 -15.80 -1.71
CA ARG A 180 -2.17 -16.94 -1.87
C ARG A 180 -2.39 -17.68 -0.54
N GLU A 181 -1.33 -17.90 0.24
CA GLU A 181 -1.42 -18.50 1.57
C GLU A 181 -2.28 -17.66 2.53
N ALA A 182 -2.10 -16.33 2.51
CA ALA A 182 -2.91 -15.42 3.31
C ALA A 182 -4.39 -15.45 2.93
N ALA A 183 -4.71 -15.60 1.65
CA ALA A 183 -6.09 -15.75 1.19
C ALA A 183 -6.72 -17.06 1.68
N ALA A 184 -6.00 -18.17 1.61
CA ALA A 184 -6.47 -19.43 2.16
C ALA A 184 -6.71 -19.33 3.69
N MET A 185 -5.80 -18.68 4.42
CA MET A 185 -5.99 -18.39 5.84
C MET A 185 -7.19 -17.49 6.13
N ALA A 186 -7.54 -16.58 5.20
CA ALA A 186 -8.73 -15.75 5.30
C ALA A 186 -10.04 -16.49 5.01
N GLY A 187 -9.97 -17.78 4.61
CA GLY A 187 -11.11 -18.65 4.35
C GLY A 187 -11.59 -18.66 2.90
N PHE A 188 -10.73 -18.24 1.95
CA PHE A 188 -11.00 -18.45 0.53
C PHE A 188 -10.56 -19.86 0.11
N GLU A 189 -11.41 -20.56 -0.61
CA GLU A 189 -11.18 -21.93 -1.11
C GLU A 189 -10.57 -21.93 -2.52
N GLU A 190 -11.05 -21.04 -3.39
CA GLU A 190 -10.52 -20.84 -4.73
C GLU A 190 -9.87 -19.44 -4.82
N VAL A 191 -8.57 -19.43 -5.11
CA VAL A 191 -7.75 -18.21 -5.16
C VAL A 191 -7.03 -18.13 -6.50
N GLU A 192 -7.39 -17.12 -7.29
CA GLU A 192 -6.68 -16.74 -8.50
C GLU A 192 -5.92 -15.43 -8.24
N LEU A 193 -4.74 -15.29 -8.84
CA LEU A 193 -3.94 -14.06 -8.79
C LEU A 193 -3.98 -13.39 -10.17
N CYS A 194 -4.12 -12.07 -10.16
CA CYS A 194 -4.13 -11.25 -11.37
C CYS A 194 -3.22 -10.02 -11.18
N PRO A 195 -2.33 -9.70 -12.12
CA PRO A 195 -1.58 -8.46 -12.08
C PRO A 195 -2.51 -7.25 -12.06
N GLU A 196 -2.24 -6.29 -11.17
CA GLU A 196 -3.06 -5.09 -10.98
C GLU A 196 -3.28 -4.29 -12.28
N PRO A 197 -2.24 -4.06 -13.12
CA PRO A 197 -2.45 -3.36 -14.40
C PRO A 197 -3.26 -4.20 -15.42
N GLU A 198 -3.15 -5.52 -15.43
CA GLU A 198 -4.04 -6.37 -16.25
C GLU A 198 -5.50 -6.20 -15.79
N ALA A 199 -5.73 -6.27 -14.49
CA ALA A 199 -7.06 -6.08 -13.91
C ALA A 199 -7.64 -4.71 -14.27
N ALA A 200 -6.88 -3.63 -14.11
CA ALA A 200 -7.34 -2.29 -14.47
C ALA A 200 -7.72 -2.19 -15.95
N GLY A 201 -6.97 -2.86 -16.83
CA GLY A 201 -7.31 -2.95 -18.25
C GLY A 201 -8.63 -3.67 -18.54
N LEU A 202 -9.01 -4.64 -17.71
CA LEU A 202 -10.30 -5.34 -17.84
C LEU A 202 -11.50 -4.48 -17.44
N ALA A 203 -11.30 -3.49 -16.57
CA ALA A 203 -12.36 -2.58 -16.14
C ALA A 203 -12.63 -1.45 -17.14
N GLY A 204 -11.63 -1.10 -17.96
CA GLY A 204 -11.72 0.02 -18.88
C GLY A 204 -12.65 -0.24 -20.07
N ASP A 205 -13.46 0.74 -20.42
CA ASP A 205 -14.28 0.76 -21.64
C ASP A 205 -13.54 1.55 -22.74
N GLN A 206 -12.35 1.02 -23.11
CA GLN A 206 -11.53 1.68 -24.13
C GLN A 206 -11.87 1.13 -25.53
N ALA A 207 -11.74 2.01 -26.54
CA ALA A 207 -11.84 1.66 -27.93
C ALA A 207 -10.77 0.59 -28.33
N PRO A 208 -10.98 -0.18 -29.42
CA PRO A 208 -9.94 -1.03 -29.96
C PRO A 208 -8.65 -0.26 -30.23
N GLY A 209 -7.50 -0.89 -29.95
CA GLY A 209 -6.18 -0.26 -30.14
C GLY A 209 -5.18 -0.70 -29.08
N THR A 210 -4.01 -0.07 -29.11
CA THR A 210 -2.92 -0.29 -28.13
C THR A 210 -3.08 0.66 -26.95
N VAL A 211 -3.18 0.09 -25.78
CA VAL A 211 -3.33 0.81 -24.51
C VAL A 211 -2.07 0.63 -23.65
N LEU A 212 -1.44 1.73 -23.29
CA LEU A 212 -0.43 1.77 -22.25
C LEU A 212 -1.14 2.06 -20.93
N LEU A 213 -1.27 1.07 -20.07
CA LEU A 213 -1.87 1.24 -18.75
C LEU A 213 -0.76 1.45 -17.73
N ALA A 214 -0.81 2.57 -17.02
CA ALA A 214 0.17 3.00 -16.03
C ALA A 214 -0.50 3.10 -14.66
N ASP A 215 -0.24 2.10 -13.80
CA ASP A 215 -0.72 2.10 -12.41
C ASP A 215 0.37 2.65 -11.48
N PHE A 216 0.14 3.87 -10.99
CA PHE A 216 1.05 4.52 -10.06
C PHE A 216 0.43 4.60 -8.67
N GLY A 217 0.69 3.57 -7.90
CA GLY A 217 0.20 3.39 -6.54
C GLY A 217 1.04 4.07 -5.46
N ALA A 218 0.80 3.70 -4.21
CA ALA A 218 1.59 4.18 -3.08
C ALA A 218 2.95 3.47 -2.96
N GLY A 219 3.02 2.17 -3.32
CA GLY A 219 4.21 1.34 -3.16
C GLY A 219 5.00 1.11 -4.44
N THR A 220 4.32 0.97 -5.56
CA THR A 220 4.90 0.55 -6.85
C THR A 220 4.38 1.41 -7.99
N TYR A 221 5.14 1.39 -9.08
CA TYR A 221 4.70 1.75 -10.41
C TYR A 221 4.67 0.49 -11.25
N ASP A 222 3.51 0.14 -11.76
CA ASP A 222 3.28 -1.03 -12.60
C ASP A 222 2.73 -0.57 -13.96
N VAL A 223 3.20 -1.21 -15.03
CA VAL A 223 2.82 -0.84 -16.39
C VAL A 223 2.46 -2.08 -17.20
N ALA A 224 1.38 -1.97 -17.98
CA ALA A 224 0.98 -2.97 -18.97
C ALA A 224 0.88 -2.35 -20.37
N VAL A 225 1.35 -3.07 -21.37
CA VAL A 225 1.03 -2.82 -22.76
C VAL A 225 -0.06 -3.81 -23.15
N LEU A 226 -1.23 -3.28 -23.47
CA LEU A 226 -2.43 -4.05 -23.74
C LEU A 226 -2.87 -3.82 -25.20
N HIS A 227 -3.36 -4.84 -25.85
CA HIS A 227 -4.02 -4.71 -27.14
C HIS A 227 -5.49 -5.09 -27.01
N ARG A 228 -6.37 -4.18 -27.30
CA ARG A 228 -7.83 -4.37 -27.31
C ARG A 228 -8.31 -4.57 -28.72
N SER A 229 -9.01 -5.67 -28.95
CA SER A 229 -9.65 -6.01 -30.21
C SER A 229 -11.11 -6.42 -30.01
N PRO A 230 -11.92 -6.60 -31.04
CA PRO A 230 -13.26 -7.18 -30.92
C PRO A 230 -13.26 -8.59 -30.28
N ALA A 231 -12.14 -9.32 -30.36
CA ALA A 231 -11.99 -10.64 -29.74
C ALA A 231 -11.69 -10.58 -28.24
N GLY A 232 -11.35 -9.40 -27.69
CA GLY A 232 -11.06 -9.18 -26.29
C GLY A 232 -9.79 -8.42 -26.04
N LEU A 233 -9.32 -8.47 -24.78
CA LEU A 233 -8.11 -7.84 -24.28
C LEU A 233 -6.95 -8.85 -24.28
N THR A 234 -5.82 -8.46 -24.88
CA THR A 234 -4.56 -9.22 -24.83
C THR A 234 -3.52 -8.42 -24.07
N VAL A 235 -2.84 -9.03 -23.11
CA VAL A 235 -1.68 -8.46 -22.43
C VAL A 235 -0.44 -8.78 -23.28
N GLU A 236 0.19 -7.76 -23.84
CA GLU A 236 1.38 -7.92 -24.70
C GLU A 236 2.67 -7.86 -23.86
N ALA A 237 2.71 -7.01 -22.83
CA ALA A 237 3.83 -6.94 -21.89
C ALA A 237 3.37 -6.41 -20.53
N LEU A 238 4.11 -6.81 -19.50
CA LEU A 238 3.98 -6.32 -18.12
C LEU A 238 5.38 -5.98 -17.59
N ASP A 239 5.51 -4.85 -16.91
CA ASP A 239 6.73 -4.46 -16.23
C ASP A 239 6.39 -3.62 -14.99
N GLY A 240 7.36 -3.38 -14.12
CA GLY A 240 7.13 -2.59 -12.91
C GLY A 240 8.41 -2.27 -12.14
N VAL A 241 8.26 -1.40 -11.17
CA VAL A 241 9.34 -1.03 -10.24
C VAL A 241 8.77 -0.64 -8.88
N ASP A 242 9.55 -0.83 -7.83
CA ASP A 242 9.23 -0.47 -6.43
C ASP A 242 9.36 1.03 -6.14
N VAL A 243 8.90 1.85 -7.08
CA VAL A 243 8.80 3.30 -6.95
C VAL A 243 7.33 3.67 -6.89
N GLY A 244 6.87 4.15 -5.74
CA GLY A 244 5.49 4.57 -5.53
C GLY A 244 5.40 5.91 -4.81
N GLY A 245 4.19 6.36 -4.51
CA GLY A 245 3.94 7.62 -3.81
C GLY A 245 4.62 7.73 -2.45
N SER A 246 4.84 6.62 -1.76
CA SER A 246 5.58 6.59 -0.49
C SER A 246 7.05 6.96 -0.67
N ARG A 247 7.67 6.61 -1.82
CA ARG A 247 9.03 7.04 -2.12
C ARG A 247 9.09 8.57 -2.30
N PHE A 248 8.05 9.15 -2.86
CA PHE A 248 7.93 10.61 -3.00
C PHE A 248 7.73 11.31 -1.65
N ASP A 249 7.04 10.68 -0.69
CA ASP A 249 6.99 11.15 0.70
C ASP A 249 8.37 11.11 1.35
N GLU A 250 9.15 10.05 1.13
CA GLU A 250 10.52 9.93 1.60
C GLU A 250 11.42 11.04 1.02
N VAL A 251 11.27 11.38 -0.27
CA VAL A 251 12.01 12.48 -0.91
C VAL A 251 11.65 13.83 -0.27
N LEU A 252 10.37 14.08 0.03
CA LEU A 252 9.97 15.28 0.77
C LEU A 252 10.59 15.29 2.17
N PHE A 253 10.63 14.18 2.84
CA PHE A 253 11.29 14.07 4.15
C PHE A 253 12.79 14.42 4.02
N GLU A 254 13.49 13.82 3.06
CA GLU A 254 14.92 14.02 2.83
C GLU A 254 15.27 15.47 2.46
N THR A 255 14.44 16.12 1.63
CA THR A 255 14.77 17.43 1.02
C THR A 255 14.16 18.63 1.73
N VAL A 256 13.15 18.42 2.59
CA VAL A 256 12.47 19.49 3.32
C VAL A 256 12.62 19.28 4.84
N ILE A 257 12.19 18.14 5.34
CA ILE A 257 12.09 17.92 6.79
C ILE A 257 13.47 17.71 7.41
N ALA A 258 14.31 16.89 6.81
CA ALA A 258 15.62 16.58 7.36
C ALA A 258 16.52 17.83 7.47
N PRO A 259 16.57 18.75 6.49
CA PRO A 259 17.26 20.02 6.63
C PRO A 259 16.67 20.92 7.71
N GLU A 260 15.34 21.12 7.74
CA GLU A 260 14.67 21.98 8.72
C GLU A 260 14.88 21.55 10.18
N LEU A 261 14.97 20.26 10.40
CA LEU A 261 15.19 19.68 11.73
C LEU A 261 16.66 19.38 12.02
N GLY A 262 17.59 19.70 11.11
CA GLY A 262 19.02 19.45 11.27
C GLY A 262 19.38 17.94 11.34
N LEU A 263 18.55 17.06 10.76
CA LEU A 263 18.72 15.60 10.91
C LEU A 263 19.99 15.07 10.23
N HIS A 264 20.61 15.82 9.32
CA HIS A 264 21.87 15.49 8.68
C HIS A 264 23.04 15.40 9.67
N GLU A 265 22.91 15.95 10.87
CA GLU A 265 23.87 15.83 11.97
C GLU A 265 23.83 14.45 12.64
N LEU A 266 22.78 13.66 12.40
CA LEU A 266 22.58 12.34 12.98
C LEU A 266 23.23 11.24 12.10
N PRO A 267 23.50 10.06 12.68
CA PRO A 267 23.98 8.93 11.89
C PRO A 267 23.09 8.61 10.68
N SER A 268 23.68 8.35 9.51
CA SER A 268 22.95 8.15 8.25
C SER A 268 21.96 6.98 8.29
N TRP A 269 22.28 5.92 9.03
CA TRP A 269 21.35 4.80 9.21
C TRP A 269 20.05 5.23 9.90
N LEU A 270 20.13 6.15 10.88
CA LEU A 270 18.95 6.68 11.59
C LEU A 270 18.09 7.52 10.65
N LEU A 271 18.71 8.36 9.82
CA LEU A 271 17.99 9.15 8.82
C LEU A 271 17.32 8.24 7.79
N ASN A 272 17.97 7.16 7.37
CA ASN A 272 17.41 6.19 6.42
C ASN A 272 16.15 5.52 6.95
N GLU A 273 16.09 5.21 8.23
CA GLU A 273 14.87 4.65 8.84
C GLU A 273 13.80 5.72 9.08
N LEU A 274 14.20 6.93 9.47
CA LEU A 274 13.26 8.03 9.76
C LEU A 274 12.48 8.52 8.56
N LYS A 275 12.99 8.38 7.34
CA LYS A 275 12.30 8.87 6.14
C LYS A 275 10.98 8.16 5.83
N SER A 276 10.76 6.98 6.40
CA SER A 276 9.57 6.18 6.18
C SER A 276 8.89 5.78 7.50
N LEU A 277 7.59 5.65 7.43
CA LEU A 277 6.80 5.21 8.57
C LEU A 277 7.12 3.76 8.99
N SER A 278 7.48 2.90 8.03
CA SER A 278 7.94 1.53 8.29
C SER A 278 9.25 1.53 9.09
N GLY A 279 10.22 2.33 8.68
CA GLY A 279 11.48 2.49 9.39
C GLY A 279 11.30 3.07 10.79
N VAL A 280 10.41 4.06 10.94
CA VAL A 280 10.02 4.60 12.26
C VAL A 280 9.51 3.50 13.18
N MET A 281 8.71 2.56 12.68
CA MET A 281 8.23 1.43 13.48
C MET A 281 9.37 0.52 13.94
N LEU A 282 10.37 0.30 13.09
CA LEU A 282 11.58 -0.44 13.47
C LEU A 282 12.36 0.31 14.55
N LEU A 283 12.56 1.61 14.38
CA LEU A 283 13.23 2.47 15.36
C LEU A 283 12.52 2.49 16.72
N MET A 284 11.19 2.57 16.72
CA MET A 284 10.41 2.55 17.96
C MET A 284 10.51 1.21 18.70
N ALA A 285 10.83 0.12 18.00
CA ALA A 285 11.07 -1.18 18.59
C ALA A 285 12.47 -1.34 19.18
N ASP A 286 13.42 -0.45 18.83
CA ASP A 286 14.78 -0.48 19.37
C ASP A 286 14.81 0.06 20.83
N PRO A 287 15.13 -0.79 21.81
CA PRO A 287 15.13 -0.38 23.21
C PRO A 287 16.29 0.57 23.57
N ASP A 288 17.36 0.59 22.77
CA ASP A 288 18.55 1.40 23.03
C ASP A 288 18.49 2.79 22.39
N LEU A 289 17.55 2.97 21.44
CA LEU A 289 17.47 4.20 20.67
C LEU A 289 17.24 5.44 21.51
N ARG A 290 16.38 5.38 22.53
CA ARG A 290 16.14 6.53 23.42
C ARG A 290 17.43 6.97 24.11
N SER A 291 18.18 6.01 24.67
CA SER A 291 19.45 6.30 25.32
C SER A 291 20.51 6.80 24.32
N LEU A 292 20.46 6.33 23.08
CA LEU A 292 21.33 6.85 22.01
C LEU A 292 21.01 8.31 21.72
N LEU A 293 19.75 8.66 21.52
CA LEU A 293 19.32 10.04 21.26
C LEU A 293 19.67 10.99 22.40
N GLU A 294 19.53 10.54 23.66
CA GLU A 294 19.95 11.30 24.84
C GLU A 294 21.46 11.55 24.84
N ARG A 295 22.28 10.55 24.48
CA ARG A 295 23.74 10.72 24.37
C ARG A 295 24.18 11.61 23.22
N LEU A 296 23.52 11.50 22.04
CA LEU A 296 23.79 12.38 20.90
C LEU A 296 23.44 13.84 21.24
N GLY A 297 22.33 14.06 21.95
CA GLY A 297 21.90 15.39 22.37
C GLY A 297 21.51 16.30 21.19
N GLY A 298 21.38 17.59 21.48
CA GLY A 298 21.11 18.60 20.47
C GLY A 298 19.65 18.69 19.98
N PRO A 299 19.34 19.67 19.11
CA PRO A 299 18.00 19.88 18.59
C PRO A 299 17.49 18.73 17.73
N ALA A 300 18.33 18.19 16.84
CA ALA A 300 18.00 17.10 15.95
C ALA A 300 17.57 15.82 16.71
N SER A 301 18.33 15.43 17.74
CA SER A 301 17.98 14.28 18.59
C SER A 301 16.66 14.48 19.34
N ARG A 302 16.37 15.71 19.80
CA ARG A 302 15.09 16.02 20.44
C ARG A 302 13.93 15.95 19.45
N ALA A 303 14.11 16.44 18.23
CA ALA A 303 13.10 16.35 17.18
C ALA A 303 12.78 14.90 16.86
N VAL A 304 13.80 14.04 16.69
CA VAL A 304 13.61 12.60 16.47
C VAL A 304 12.90 11.96 17.66
N ALA A 305 13.28 12.26 18.88
CA ALA A 305 12.62 11.73 20.07
C ALA A 305 11.13 12.15 20.13
N ALA A 306 10.81 13.39 19.74
CA ALA A 306 9.43 13.85 19.64
C ALA A 306 8.64 13.08 18.56
N ILE A 307 9.18 12.87 17.36
CA ILE A 307 8.54 12.07 16.30
C ILE A 307 8.29 10.64 16.80
N LEU A 308 9.31 9.98 17.35
CA LEU A 308 9.23 8.55 17.68
C LEU A 308 8.41 8.27 18.96
N PHE A 309 8.55 9.11 20.00
CA PHE A 309 8.07 8.75 21.33
C PHE A 309 6.91 9.60 21.86
N SER A 310 6.41 10.57 21.07
CA SER A 310 5.22 11.34 21.43
C SER A 310 3.91 10.56 21.25
N GLY A 311 3.95 9.43 20.52
CA GLY A 311 2.77 8.71 20.12
C GLY A 311 2.06 9.29 18.88
N HIS A 312 2.66 10.28 18.22
CA HIS A 312 2.05 11.01 17.10
C HIS A 312 2.82 10.83 15.77
N ALA A 313 3.69 9.82 15.68
CA ALA A 313 4.45 9.54 14.45
C ALA A 313 3.55 9.42 13.21
N TYR A 314 2.41 8.75 13.34
CA TYR A 314 1.47 8.60 12.23
C TYR A 314 0.95 9.96 11.73
N GLN A 315 0.52 10.85 12.63
CA GLN A 315 0.04 12.19 12.29
C GLN A 315 1.12 13.01 11.60
N PHE A 316 2.38 12.87 12.06
CA PHE A 316 3.52 13.51 11.43
C PHE A 316 3.68 13.09 9.96
N TYR A 317 3.70 11.78 9.68
CA TYR A 317 3.85 11.29 8.30
C TYR A 317 2.60 11.53 7.44
N LYS A 318 1.41 11.57 8.05
CA LYS A 318 0.20 12.00 7.34
C LYS A 318 0.24 13.46 6.92
N ALA A 319 0.90 14.34 7.66
CA ALA A 319 1.11 15.72 7.25
C ALA A 319 2.06 15.80 6.03
N VAL A 320 3.09 14.94 5.96
CA VAL A 320 3.97 14.85 4.78
C VAL A 320 3.19 14.38 3.55
N GLU A 321 2.42 13.32 3.67
CA GLU A 321 1.56 12.80 2.59
C GLU A 321 0.54 13.85 2.13
N ALA A 322 -0.07 14.57 3.07
CA ALA A 322 -1.04 15.63 2.76
C ALA A 322 -0.40 16.77 1.95
N ALA A 323 0.81 17.21 2.32
CA ALA A 323 1.55 18.21 1.57
C ALA A 323 1.87 17.74 0.13
N LYS A 324 2.30 16.48 -0.06
CA LYS A 324 2.48 15.88 -1.39
C LYS A 324 1.19 15.89 -2.20
N ILE A 325 0.06 15.50 -1.60
CA ILE A 325 -1.25 15.48 -2.28
C ILE A 325 -1.65 16.91 -2.68
N GLU A 326 -1.47 17.88 -1.80
CA GLU A 326 -1.78 19.29 -2.09
C GLU A 326 -0.97 19.83 -3.27
N LEU A 327 0.32 19.45 -3.39
CA LEU A 327 1.19 19.80 -4.51
C LEU A 327 0.71 19.22 -5.86
N SER A 328 -0.20 18.24 -5.87
CA SER A 328 -0.81 17.76 -7.12
C SER A 328 -1.79 18.77 -7.72
N SER A 329 -2.37 19.66 -6.90
CA SER A 329 -3.37 20.66 -7.34
C SER A 329 -2.89 22.12 -7.17
N ARG A 330 -1.95 22.39 -6.25
CA ARG A 330 -1.46 23.73 -5.93
C ARG A 330 0.03 23.89 -6.24
N GLU A 331 0.46 25.12 -6.52
CA GLU A 331 1.88 25.45 -6.77
C GLU A 331 2.73 25.41 -5.49
N THR A 332 2.11 25.56 -4.32
CA THR A 332 2.74 25.49 -3.01
C THR A 332 1.85 24.71 -2.06
N ALA A 333 2.46 24.03 -1.08
CA ALA A 333 1.80 23.40 0.04
C ALA A 333 2.46 23.79 1.36
N GLU A 334 1.65 23.88 2.41
CA GLU A 334 2.15 24.07 3.78
C GLU A 334 2.26 22.70 4.46
N LEU A 335 3.50 22.28 4.71
CA LEU A 335 3.76 21.11 5.56
C LEU A 335 3.72 21.56 7.01
N VAL A 336 2.65 21.20 7.70
CA VAL A 336 2.46 21.53 9.13
C VAL A 336 2.36 20.25 9.92
N ALA A 337 3.32 19.99 10.79
CA ALA A 337 3.32 18.84 11.67
C ALA A 337 3.53 19.27 13.13
N GLU A 338 2.46 19.20 13.89
CA GLU A 338 2.45 19.52 15.32
C GLU A 338 2.37 18.22 16.12
N VAL A 339 3.44 17.91 16.82
CA VAL A 339 3.49 16.78 17.76
C VAL A 339 4.05 17.24 19.10
N PRO A 340 3.73 16.57 20.21
CA PRO A 340 4.27 16.97 21.51
C PRO A 340 5.81 17.06 21.50
N GLY A 341 6.32 18.26 21.76
CA GLY A 341 7.75 18.56 21.77
C GLY A 341 8.36 18.91 20.41
N LEU A 342 7.56 18.99 19.35
CA LEU A 342 8.02 19.41 18.02
C LEU A 342 6.91 20.13 17.25
N SER A 343 7.20 21.36 16.80
CA SER A 343 6.40 22.11 15.83
C SER A 343 7.23 22.29 14.56
N LEU A 344 6.77 21.74 13.45
CA LEU A 344 7.38 21.90 12.13
C LEU A 344 6.40 22.61 11.21
N ARG A 345 6.86 23.69 10.59
CA ARG A 345 6.12 24.38 9.53
C ARG A 345 7.09 24.74 8.41
N ALA A 346 6.81 24.22 7.23
CA ALA A 346 7.62 24.47 6.03
C ALA A 346 6.72 24.68 4.82
N THR A 347 7.04 25.67 3.99
CA THR A 347 6.38 25.88 2.69
C THR A 347 7.16 25.14 1.63
N VAL A 348 6.49 24.27 0.89
CA VAL A 348 7.07 23.48 -0.20
C VAL A 348 6.48 23.96 -1.53
N SER A 349 7.34 24.31 -2.50
CA SER A 349 6.88 24.58 -3.87
C SER A 349 6.82 23.30 -4.70
N ARG A 350 5.85 23.24 -5.63
CA ARG A 350 5.76 22.15 -6.61
C ARG A 350 7.04 22.00 -7.41
N THR A 351 7.67 23.12 -7.80
CA THR A 351 8.94 23.09 -8.57
C THR A 351 10.05 22.42 -7.77
N HIS A 352 10.18 22.71 -6.47
CA HIS A 352 11.16 22.05 -5.61
C HIS A 352 10.88 20.54 -5.54
N PHE A 353 9.63 20.16 -5.26
CA PHE A 353 9.20 18.77 -5.18
C PHE A 353 9.47 18.01 -6.49
N GLU A 354 9.05 18.56 -7.63
CA GLU A 354 9.23 17.93 -8.95
C GLU A 354 10.70 17.77 -9.35
N THR A 355 11.54 18.73 -8.94
CA THR A 355 12.98 18.64 -9.13
C THR A 355 13.57 17.52 -8.27
N ALA A 356 13.15 17.42 -7.03
CA ALA A 356 13.64 16.42 -6.08
C ALA A 356 13.27 14.98 -6.48
N VAL A 357 12.07 14.75 -7.02
CA VAL A 357 11.59 13.41 -7.45
C VAL A 357 11.99 13.06 -8.89
N ARG A 358 12.81 13.86 -9.54
CA ARG A 358 13.23 13.62 -10.92
C ARG A 358 13.91 12.26 -11.14
N PRO A 359 14.81 11.76 -10.27
CA PRO A 359 15.41 10.44 -10.43
C PRO A 359 14.39 9.30 -10.45
N GLU A 360 13.36 9.41 -9.62
CA GLU A 360 12.27 8.43 -9.57
C GLU A 360 11.43 8.46 -10.86
N LEU A 361 11.17 9.66 -11.40
CA LEU A 361 10.48 9.81 -12.68
C LEU A 361 11.30 9.28 -13.86
N ASP A 362 12.61 9.46 -13.86
CA ASP A 362 13.50 8.91 -14.88
C ASP A 362 13.51 7.37 -14.83
N THR A 363 13.40 6.78 -13.64
CA THR A 363 13.23 5.32 -13.46
C THR A 363 11.89 4.84 -14.03
N ILE A 364 10.81 5.56 -13.78
CA ILE A 364 9.48 5.29 -14.35
C ILE A 364 9.50 5.35 -15.89
N ASP A 365 10.13 6.36 -16.48
CA ASP A 365 10.31 6.48 -17.94
C ASP A 365 11.02 5.25 -18.50
N ALA A 366 12.13 4.85 -17.90
CA ALA A 366 12.91 3.70 -18.34
C ALA A 366 12.11 2.40 -18.31
N VAL A 367 11.35 2.15 -17.24
CA VAL A 367 10.46 0.98 -17.10
C VAL A 367 9.38 1.00 -18.16
N THR A 368 8.75 2.14 -18.40
CA THR A 368 7.68 2.28 -19.41
C THR A 368 8.21 2.00 -20.83
N ARG A 369 9.39 2.51 -21.17
CA ARG A 369 10.03 2.23 -22.47
C ARG A 369 10.40 0.75 -22.59
N ARG A 370 10.85 0.12 -21.53
CA ARG A 370 11.20 -1.30 -21.53
C ARG A 370 9.96 -2.17 -21.75
N ALA A 371 8.81 -1.84 -21.13
CA ALA A 371 7.55 -2.53 -21.37
C ALA A 371 7.08 -2.40 -22.83
N LEU A 372 7.14 -1.21 -23.42
CA LEU A 372 6.82 -0.98 -24.83
C LEU A 372 7.73 -1.80 -25.74
N ALA A 373 9.04 -1.79 -25.49
CA ALA A 373 10.00 -2.58 -26.27
C ALA A 373 9.74 -4.10 -26.16
N ALA A 374 9.40 -4.59 -24.97
CA ALA A 374 9.04 -6.00 -24.75
C ALA A 374 7.76 -6.42 -25.51
N ALA A 375 6.81 -5.49 -25.66
CA ALA A 375 5.62 -5.68 -26.51
C ALA A 375 5.89 -5.53 -28.02
N GLY A 376 7.10 -5.13 -28.42
CA GLY A 376 7.41 -4.82 -29.81
C GLY A 376 6.71 -3.54 -30.31
N ARG A 377 6.34 -2.64 -29.39
CA ARG A 377 5.63 -1.39 -29.67
C ARG A 377 6.57 -0.20 -29.53
N ARG A 378 6.35 0.81 -30.37
CA ARG A 378 6.96 2.14 -30.24
C ARG A 378 5.98 3.06 -29.51
N THR A 379 6.47 4.18 -29.03
CA THR A 379 5.66 5.20 -28.36
C THR A 379 4.54 5.76 -29.24
N GLU A 380 4.78 5.82 -30.57
CA GLU A 380 3.81 6.27 -31.58
C GLU A 380 2.70 5.24 -31.86
N ASP A 381 2.90 3.99 -31.50
CA ASP A 381 1.93 2.91 -31.70
C ASP A 381 0.88 2.85 -30.56
N VAL A 382 1.02 3.72 -29.55
CA VAL A 382 0.09 3.81 -28.42
C VAL A 382 -1.07 4.73 -28.75
N ASP A 383 -2.30 4.20 -28.71
CA ASP A 383 -3.52 4.96 -28.95
C ASP A 383 -4.03 5.66 -27.68
N VAL A 384 -3.92 4.96 -26.54
CA VAL A 384 -4.40 5.44 -25.24
C VAL A 384 -3.34 5.20 -24.16
N VAL A 385 -3.07 6.23 -23.37
CA VAL A 385 -2.37 6.10 -22.08
C VAL A 385 -3.42 6.17 -20.97
N ALA A 386 -3.73 5.04 -20.35
CA ALA A 386 -4.65 4.94 -19.24
C ALA A 386 -3.86 5.03 -17.93
N VAL A 387 -4.19 5.98 -17.05
CA VAL A 387 -3.51 6.14 -15.75
C VAL A 387 -4.45 5.82 -14.60
N THR A 388 -3.94 5.05 -13.64
CA THR A 388 -4.65 4.66 -12.41
C THR A 388 -3.72 4.79 -11.19
N GLY A 389 -4.27 4.58 -9.99
CA GLY A 389 -3.55 4.76 -8.73
C GLY A 389 -3.49 6.21 -8.25
N GLY A 390 -3.39 6.41 -6.92
CA GLY A 390 -3.44 7.73 -6.29
C GLY A 390 -2.31 8.66 -6.73
N SER A 391 -1.10 8.12 -6.92
CA SER A 391 0.09 8.89 -7.32
C SER A 391 0.06 9.31 -8.79
N SER A 392 -0.82 8.75 -9.62
CA SER A 392 -1.00 9.15 -11.01
C SER A 392 -1.53 10.59 -11.17
N GLN A 393 -2.00 11.20 -10.09
CA GLN A 393 -2.46 12.59 -10.06
C GLN A 393 -1.31 13.61 -10.03
N ILE A 394 -0.07 13.19 -9.79
CA ILE A 394 1.11 14.06 -9.76
C ILE A 394 1.37 14.65 -11.14
N PRO A 395 1.39 16.01 -11.28
CA PRO A 395 1.48 16.65 -12.60
C PRO A 395 2.75 16.28 -13.36
N ALA A 396 3.89 16.14 -12.70
CA ALA A 396 5.15 15.75 -13.34
C ALA A 396 5.07 14.36 -13.98
N PHE A 397 4.43 13.40 -13.33
CA PHE A 397 4.18 12.07 -13.88
C PHE A 397 3.30 12.13 -15.14
N GLN A 398 2.22 12.90 -15.12
CA GLN A 398 1.35 13.04 -16.28
C GLN A 398 2.04 13.73 -17.45
N ARG A 399 2.89 14.75 -17.18
CA ARG A 399 3.71 15.38 -18.22
C ARG A 399 4.71 14.42 -18.84
N LEU A 400 5.33 13.57 -18.02
CA LEU A 400 6.24 12.51 -18.49
C LEU A 400 5.54 11.58 -19.48
N LEU A 401 4.38 11.05 -19.14
CA LEU A 401 3.64 10.13 -20.03
C LEU A 401 3.15 10.82 -21.32
N ARG A 402 2.69 12.09 -21.25
CA ARG A 402 2.34 12.87 -22.44
C ARG A 402 3.54 13.15 -23.35
N ALA A 403 4.71 13.39 -22.76
CA ALA A 403 5.93 13.57 -23.55
C ALA A 403 6.42 12.26 -24.18
N LEU A 404 6.19 11.14 -23.49
CA LEU A 404 6.56 9.81 -23.98
C LEU A 404 5.67 9.35 -25.14
N CYS A 405 4.35 9.55 -25.05
CA CYS A 405 3.36 9.13 -26.04
C CYS A 405 2.53 10.36 -26.50
N PRO A 406 3.11 11.28 -27.30
CA PRO A 406 2.48 12.57 -27.59
C PRO A 406 1.21 12.46 -28.45
N SER A 407 1.06 11.37 -29.21
CA SER A 407 -0.11 11.12 -30.07
C SER A 407 -1.23 10.39 -29.33
N ALA A 408 -0.95 9.81 -28.17
CA ALA A 408 -1.92 9.02 -27.39
C ALA A 408 -2.88 9.92 -26.61
N GLU A 409 -4.12 9.48 -26.50
CA GLU A 409 -5.08 10.09 -25.59
C GLU A 409 -4.72 9.72 -24.14
N LEU A 410 -4.47 10.71 -23.26
CA LEU A 410 -4.29 10.47 -21.83
C LEU A 410 -5.64 10.38 -21.15
N ARG A 411 -6.03 9.19 -20.69
CA ARG A 411 -7.25 8.93 -19.94
C ARG A 411 -6.96 8.66 -18.47
N ARG A 412 -7.75 9.25 -17.60
CA ARG A 412 -7.73 8.93 -16.17
C ARG A 412 -8.81 7.89 -15.91
N GLU A 413 -8.39 6.70 -15.54
CA GLU A 413 -9.31 5.71 -15.00
C GLU A 413 -9.76 6.12 -13.59
N ALA A 414 -10.83 5.51 -13.10
CA ALA A 414 -11.25 5.74 -11.71
C ALA A 414 -10.11 5.30 -10.77
N ALA A 415 -9.32 6.27 -10.31
CA ALA A 415 -7.97 6.10 -9.73
C ALA A 415 -7.90 5.07 -8.59
N PHE A 416 -9.05 4.75 -7.97
CA PHE A 416 -9.09 3.90 -6.77
C PHE A 416 -9.98 2.65 -6.94
N THR A 417 -10.72 2.52 -8.05
CA THR A 417 -11.67 1.41 -8.22
C THR A 417 -11.52 0.64 -9.53
N SER A 418 -10.68 1.10 -10.47
CA SER A 418 -10.45 0.39 -11.74
C SER A 418 -9.88 -1.00 -11.52
N VAL A 419 -8.86 -1.14 -10.69
CA VAL A 419 -8.23 -2.43 -10.38
C VAL A 419 -9.26 -3.39 -9.79
N VAL A 420 -9.97 -2.99 -8.73
CA VAL A 420 -10.93 -3.87 -8.05
C VAL A 420 -12.12 -4.25 -8.95
N ARG A 421 -12.59 -3.34 -9.82
CA ARG A 421 -13.62 -3.65 -10.84
C ARG A 421 -13.11 -4.68 -11.85
N GLY A 422 -11.88 -4.53 -12.30
CA GLY A 422 -11.26 -5.49 -13.21
C GLY A 422 -11.05 -6.85 -12.58
N LEU A 423 -10.64 -6.93 -11.32
CA LEU A 423 -10.55 -8.17 -10.56
C LEU A 423 -11.92 -8.85 -10.43
N GLY A 424 -12.98 -8.08 -10.16
CA GLY A 424 -14.37 -8.56 -10.18
C GLY A 424 -14.79 -9.05 -11.56
N THR A 425 -14.40 -8.34 -12.63
CA THR A 425 -14.66 -8.78 -14.02
C THR A 425 -13.94 -10.09 -14.34
N ARG A 426 -12.69 -10.25 -13.89
CA ARG A 426 -11.94 -11.50 -14.03
C ARG A 426 -12.62 -12.63 -13.26
N ALA A 427 -13.05 -12.38 -12.02
CA ALA A 427 -13.79 -13.33 -11.19
C ALA A 427 -15.06 -13.80 -11.89
N ARG A 428 -15.85 -12.87 -12.40
CA ARG A 428 -17.06 -13.17 -13.19
C ARG A 428 -16.74 -14.08 -14.39
N THR A 429 -15.75 -13.73 -15.17
CA THR A 429 -15.38 -14.50 -16.37
C THR A 429 -14.96 -15.92 -16.03
N ILE A 430 -14.13 -16.11 -15.00
CA ILE A 430 -13.62 -17.44 -14.62
C ILE A 430 -14.75 -18.32 -14.11
N TRP A 431 -15.53 -17.85 -13.15
CA TRP A 431 -16.46 -18.73 -12.43
C TRP A 431 -17.83 -18.83 -13.09
N SER A 432 -18.33 -17.79 -13.78
CA SER A 432 -19.57 -17.99 -14.59
C SER A 432 -19.40 -19.01 -15.69
N THR A 433 -18.19 -19.10 -16.30
CA THR A 433 -17.90 -20.11 -17.32
C THR A 433 -17.78 -21.51 -16.70
N ARG A 434 -17.11 -21.65 -15.56
CA ARG A 434 -16.96 -22.94 -14.85
C ARG A 434 -18.30 -23.47 -14.37
N ASP A 435 -19.10 -22.63 -13.73
CA ASP A 435 -20.41 -23.03 -13.20
C ASP A 435 -21.38 -23.43 -14.33
N ALA A 436 -21.30 -22.77 -15.51
CA ALA A 436 -22.07 -23.16 -16.69
C ALA A 436 -21.63 -24.50 -17.31
N LEU A 437 -20.41 -24.97 -17.06
CA LEU A 437 -19.90 -26.26 -17.53
C LEU A 437 -20.19 -27.43 -16.58
N THR A 438 -20.53 -27.11 -15.32
CA THR A 438 -20.75 -28.10 -14.24
C THR A 438 -22.22 -28.28 -13.86
N GLY A 439 -23.12 -27.40 -14.30
CA GLY A 439 -24.58 -27.47 -14.13
C GLY A 439 -25.27 -27.96 -15.41
#